data_dcbc84e5c1afa92fd14f55b41718952a
#
_entry.id   dcbc84e5c1afa92fd14f55b41718952a
#
_cell.length_a   1.000
_cell.length_b   1.000
_cell.length_c   1.000
_cell.angle_alpha   90.00
_cell.angle_beta   90.00
_cell.angle_gamma   90.00
#
_symmetry.space_group_name_H-M   'P 1'
#
loop_
_entity.id
_entity.type
_entity.pdbx_description
1 polymer ?
#
loop_
_entity_poly.entity_id
_entity_poly.type
_entity_poly.pdbx_seq_one_letter_code
_entity_poly.pdbx_strand_id
1 'polypeptide(L)'
;VKTSTEKEPGDVKAYKENITGTGIGFDMVPIPGGEFMMGSPDGEAGHQPDEGPQVKVKISPFWMGKLEVTWNEYELFMRPEIELDLRKKNPSEEYVNKLSDAITRPTKPYVEMSFGMGKDGFPAISMTQHAANKYCQWLSARTGHFYRLPTEAEWEYACRAGTTTAYSFGDDEAQLGDYAWYGKNSDWKYQKVGKKKANPWGLHDIHGNVVEW
;
A
#
# COMPACT_ATOMS: atom_id res chain seq x y z
N VAL A 1 -20.70 5.08 -4.19
CA VAL A 1 -19.65 4.46 -3.37
C VAL A 1 -20.30 3.36 -2.58
N LYS A 2 -19.93 2.10 -2.82
CA LYS A 2 -20.36 0.99 -1.99
C LYS A 2 -19.59 1.09 -0.67
N THR A 3 -20.28 1.39 0.41
CA THR A 3 -19.71 1.24 1.75
C THR A 3 -19.74 -0.24 2.10
N SER A 4 -18.65 -0.77 2.65
CA SER A 4 -18.63 -2.12 3.21
C SER A 4 -19.74 -2.22 4.26
N THR A 5 -20.64 -3.18 4.09
CA THR A 5 -21.68 -3.52 5.08
C THR A 5 -21.23 -4.63 6.03
N GLU A 6 -19.96 -5.04 5.91
CA GLU A 6 -19.40 -6.10 6.74
C GLU A 6 -19.26 -5.61 8.17
N LYS A 7 -20.00 -6.25 9.07
CA LYS A 7 -20.14 -5.84 10.47
C LYS A 7 -19.33 -6.69 11.44
N GLU A 8 -18.85 -7.85 10.98
CA GLU A 8 -18.16 -8.82 11.83
C GLU A 8 -16.72 -9.07 11.31
N PRO A 9 -15.76 -9.31 12.20
CA PRO A 9 -14.37 -9.56 11.80
C PRO A 9 -14.16 -10.76 10.84
N GLY A 10 -15.11 -11.69 10.79
CA GLY A 10 -15.07 -12.87 9.91
C GLY A 10 -15.57 -12.63 8.48
N ASP A 11 -16.18 -11.48 8.20
CA ASP A 11 -16.78 -11.19 6.89
C ASP A 11 -15.78 -10.60 5.89
N VAL A 12 -14.62 -10.16 6.36
CA VAL A 12 -13.58 -9.52 5.53
C VAL A 12 -12.76 -10.59 4.83
N LYS A 13 -12.86 -10.67 3.50
CA LYS A 13 -12.15 -11.65 2.66
C LYS A 13 -11.19 -10.94 1.70
N ALA A 14 -10.07 -11.61 1.41
CA ALA A 14 -9.17 -11.13 0.36
C ALA A 14 -9.89 -11.07 -0.99
N TYR A 15 -9.59 -10.05 -1.78
CA TYR A 15 -10.13 -9.90 -3.12
C TYR A 15 -9.09 -9.28 -4.06
N LYS A 16 -9.32 -9.47 -5.36
CA LYS A 16 -8.56 -8.80 -6.39
C LYS A 16 -9.36 -7.61 -6.91
N GLU A 17 -8.77 -6.44 -6.84
CA GLU A 17 -9.29 -5.24 -7.49
C GLU A 17 -8.79 -5.17 -8.92
N ASN A 18 -9.65 -4.72 -9.83
CA ASN A 18 -9.29 -4.47 -11.22
C ASN A 18 -9.63 -3.03 -11.58
N ILE A 19 -8.65 -2.31 -12.12
CA ILE A 19 -8.87 -0.96 -12.64
C ILE A 19 -9.50 -1.09 -14.02
N THR A 20 -10.81 -0.96 -14.07
CA THR A 20 -11.65 -1.24 -15.25
C THR A 20 -11.10 -0.65 -16.54
N GLY A 21 -11.04 -1.47 -17.59
CA GLY A 21 -10.58 -1.09 -18.92
C GLY A 21 -9.06 -1.03 -19.09
N THR A 22 -8.26 -1.38 -18.08
CA THR A 22 -6.80 -1.26 -18.17
C THR A 22 -6.06 -2.60 -18.19
N GLY A 23 -6.71 -3.67 -17.73
CA GLY A 23 -6.06 -4.96 -17.50
C GLY A 23 -5.11 -4.96 -16.31
N ILE A 24 -5.01 -3.84 -15.56
CA ILE A 24 -4.20 -3.73 -14.35
C ILE A 24 -5.09 -4.01 -13.14
N GLY A 25 -4.57 -4.81 -12.22
CA GLY A 25 -5.24 -5.13 -10.96
C GLY A 25 -4.24 -5.43 -9.86
N PHE A 26 -4.72 -5.40 -8.63
CA PHE A 26 -3.93 -5.63 -7.42
C PHE A 26 -4.73 -6.41 -6.37
N ASP A 27 -4.03 -7.05 -5.46
CA ASP A 27 -4.64 -7.85 -4.41
C ASP A 27 -4.83 -7.01 -3.14
N MET A 28 -6.01 -7.14 -2.53
CA MET A 28 -6.36 -6.58 -1.23
C MET A 28 -6.47 -7.70 -0.20
N VAL A 29 -5.78 -7.55 0.93
CA VAL A 29 -5.82 -8.51 2.03
C VAL A 29 -6.64 -7.96 3.19
N PRO A 30 -7.38 -8.84 3.89
CA PRO A 30 -8.16 -8.43 5.05
C PRO A 30 -7.25 -8.21 6.25
N ILE A 31 -7.42 -7.07 6.92
CA ILE A 31 -6.83 -6.78 8.21
C ILE A 31 -7.92 -6.93 9.26
N PRO A 32 -7.82 -7.91 10.17
CA PRO A 32 -8.83 -8.14 11.20
C PRO A 32 -8.90 -6.95 12.16
N GLY A 33 -10.08 -6.64 12.65
CA GLY A 33 -10.21 -5.67 13.73
C GLY A 33 -9.62 -6.20 15.04
N GLY A 34 -9.18 -5.31 15.91
CA GLY A 34 -8.60 -5.70 17.19
C GLY A 34 -8.07 -4.53 17.98
N GLU A 35 -7.33 -4.83 19.02
CA GLU A 35 -6.67 -3.84 19.88
C GLU A 35 -5.17 -4.16 19.95
N PHE A 36 -4.33 -3.14 19.97
CA PHE A 36 -2.87 -3.31 20.12
C PHE A 36 -2.27 -2.12 20.89
N MET A 37 -1.04 -2.28 21.33
CA MET A 37 -0.24 -1.21 21.90
C MET A 37 0.57 -0.57 20.78
N MET A 38 0.19 0.65 20.39
CA MET A 38 0.90 1.46 19.40
C MET A 38 2.17 2.05 20.01
N GLY A 39 3.24 2.06 19.27
CA GLY A 39 4.56 2.49 19.72
C GLY A 39 5.41 1.34 20.27
N SER A 40 6.62 1.63 20.71
CA SER A 40 7.54 0.65 21.29
C SER A 40 7.77 0.89 22.78
N PRO A 41 8.03 -0.17 23.59
CA PRO A 41 8.40 0.00 24.98
C PRO A 41 9.81 0.53 25.14
N ASP A 42 10.10 1.28 26.20
CA ASP A 42 11.42 1.88 26.50
C ASP A 42 12.60 0.88 26.48
N GLY A 43 12.33 -0.39 26.68
CA GLY A 43 13.35 -1.45 26.66
C GLY A 43 13.54 -2.14 25.30
N GLU A 44 12.84 -1.76 24.28
CA GLU A 44 12.98 -2.35 22.94
C GLU A 44 14.29 -1.91 22.28
N ALA A 45 14.99 -2.86 21.66
CA ALA A 45 16.22 -2.55 20.95
C ALA A 45 15.93 -1.61 19.75
N GLY A 46 16.58 -0.45 19.74
CA GLY A 46 16.35 0.56 18.69
C GLY A 46 15.25 1.57 19.00
N HIS A 47 14.55 1.46 20.15
CA HIS A 47 13.53 2.42 20.58
C HIS A 47 13.98 3.87 20.41
N GLN A 48 13.10 4.70 19.85
CA GLN A 48 13.29 6.15 19.73
C GLN A 48 12.33 6.88 20.69
N PRO A 49 12.70 8.07 21.21
CA PRO A 49 11.86 8.80 22.19
C PRO A 49 10.46 9.17 21.67
N ASP A 50 10.29 9.30 20.37
CA ASP A 50 9.02 9.64 19.72
C ASP A 50 8.10 8.42 19.47
N GLU A 51 8.59 7.21 19.75
CA GLU A 51 7.79 5.97 19.72
C GLU A 51 7.05 5.70 21.05
N GLY A 52 7.27 6.52 22.06
CA GLY A 52 6.65 6.43 23.38
C GLY A 52 5.79 7.66 23.74
N PRO A 53 4.95 7.56 24.75
CA PRO A 53 4.58 6.33 25.46
C PRO A 53 3.67 5.42 24.64
N GLN A 54 3.71 4.11 24.88
CA GLN A 54 2.79 3.19 24.22
C GLN A 54 1.32 3.53 24.53
N VAL A 55 0.48 3.52 23.50
CA VAL A 55 -0.95 3.84 23.61
C VAL A 55 -1.78 2.65 23.11
N LYS A 56 -2.76 2.24 23.90
CA LYS A 56 -3.73 1.21 23.49
C LYS A 56 -4.69 1.78 22.44
N VAL A 57 -4.69 1.20 21.24
CA VAL A 57 -5.53 1.63 20.12
C VAL A 57 -6.44 0.48 19.68
N LYS A 58 -7.68 0.80 19.34
CA LYS A 58 -8.65 -0.12 18.76
C LYS A 58 -8.78 0.16 17.27
N ILE A 59 -8.58 -0.87 16.46
CA ILE A 59 -8.68 -0.82 14.99
C ILE A 59 -9.94 -1.57 14.54
N SER A 60 -10.74 -0.96 13.69
CA SER A 60 -11.82 -1.65 12.99
C SER A 60 -11.26 -2.50 11.83
N PRO A 61 -11.93 -3.60 11.42
CA PRO A 61 -11.48 -4.38 10.28
C PRO A 61 -11.49 -3.54 9.00
N PHE A 62 -10.48 -3.74 8.14
CA PHE A 62 -10.34 -3.05 6.86
C PHE A 62 -9.57 -3.92 5.86
N TRP A 63 -9.44 -3.46 4.61
CA TRP A 63 -8.56 -4.06 3.62
C TRP A 63 -7.35 -3.18 3.37
N MET A 64 -6.21 -3.82 3.18
CA MET A 64 -4.96 -3.16 2.82
C MET A 64 -4.41 -3.76 1.52
N GLY A 65 -3.75 -2.95 0.70
CA GLY A 65 -3.01 -3.44 -0.45
C GLY A 65 -1.98 -4.46 -0.02
N LYS A 66 -1.96 -5.64 -0.66
CA LYS A 66 -1.01 -6.70 -0.36
C LYS A 66 0.43 -6.29 -0.58
N LEU A 67 0.64 -5.39 -1.52
CA LEU A 67 1.92 -4.87 -1.98
C LEU A 67 1.87 -3.34 -1.99
N GLU A 68 3.03 -2.72 -1.97
CA GLU A 68 3.17 -1.30 -2.27
C GLU A 68 2.52 -0.98 -3.63
N VAL A 69 1.93 0.21 -3.76
CA VAL A 69 1.36 0.67 -5.04
C VAL A 69 2.47 0.74 -6.09
N THR A 70 2.31 0.02 -7.18
CA THR A 70 3.32 -0.06 -8.24
C THR A 70 3.24 1.10 -9.24
N TRP A 71 4.33 1.31 -10.00
CA TRP A 71 4.29 2.23 -11.15
C TRP A 71 3.25 1.83 -12.19
N ASN A 72 2.98 0.53 -12.36
CA ASN A 72 1.95 0.04 -13.28
C ASN A 72 0.56 0.60 -12.92
N GLU A 73 0.27 0.73 -11.63
CA GLU A 73 -0.99 1.28 -11.11
C GLU A 73 -0.97 2.81 -11.09
N TYR A 74 0.06 3.41 -10.51
CA TYR A 74 0.13 4.86 -10.30
C TYR A 74 0.25 5.66 -11.60
N GLU A 75 0.94 5.12 -12.63
CA GLU A 75 1.04 5.79 -13.93
C GLU A 75 -0.31 5.91 -14.65
N LEU A 76 -1.29 5.04 -14.38
CA LEU A 76 -2.66 5.19 -14.91
C LEU A 76 -3.31 6.50 -14.42
N PHE A 77 -3.03 6.87 -13.18
CA PHE A 77 -3.49 8.12 -12.61
C PHE A 77 -2.64 9.30 -13.08
N MET A 78 -1.32 9.19 -13.01
CA MET A 78 -0.40 10.27 -13.33
C MET A 78 -0.37 10.61 -14.83
N ARG A 79 -0.63 9.63 -15.71
CA ARG A 79 -0.50 9.73 -17.17
C ARG A 79 -1.78 9.25 -17.86
N PRO A 80 -2.75 10.14 -18.09
CA PRO A 80 -4.02 9.77 -18.75
C PRO A 80 -3.84 9.11 -20.10
N GLU A 81 -2.77 9.43 -20.83
CA GLU A 81 -2.45 8.83 -22.12
C GLU A 81 -2.20 7.31 -22.02
N ILE A 82 -1.55 6.84 -20.94
CA ILE A 82 -1.30 5.40 -20.71
C ILE A 82 -2.63 4.69 -20.45
N GLU A 83 -3.47 5.24 -19.60
CA GLU A 83 -4.81 4.71 -19.32
C GLU A 83 -5.63 4.60 -20.60
N LEU A 84 -5.67 5.65 -21.42
CA LEU A 84 -6.41 5.69 -22.69
C LEU A 84 -5.90 4.63 -23.68
N ASP A 85 -4.60 4.43 -23.77
CA ASP A 85 -4.03 3.44 -24.69
C ASP A 85 -4.30 2.00 -24.24
N LEU A 86 -4.31 1.72 -22.97
CA LEU A 86 -4.71 0.41 -22.43
C LEU A 86 -6.19 0.14 -22.67
N ARG A 87 -7.05 1.13 -22.50
CA ARG A 87 -8.49 1.02 -22.76
C ARG A 87 -8.82 0.74 -24.23
N LYS A 88 -8.08 1.33 -25.16
CA LYS A 88 -8.22 1.00 -26.60
C LYS A 88 -7.92 -0.47 -26.90
N LYS A 89 -7.01 -1.08 -26.13
CA LYS A 89 -6.62 -2.49 -26.27
C LYS A 89 -7.63 -3.45 -25.59
N ASN A 90 -8.46 -2.94 -24.68
CA ASN A 90 -9.47 -3.68 -23.93
C ASN A 90 -10.89 -3.11 -24.16
N PRO A 91 -11.41 -3.13 -25.40
CA PRO A 91 -12.65 -2.42 -25.74
C PRO A 91 -13.93 -3.06 -25.17
N SER A 92 -13.84 -4.28 -24.59
CA SER A 92 -14.97 -5.00 -24.03
C SER A 92 -15.42 -4.52 -22.65
N GLU A 93 -14.63 -3.69 -21.99
CA GLU A 93 -14.97 -3.14 -20.69
C GLU A 93 -15.58 -1.75 -20.83
N GLU A 94 -16.87 -1.63 -20.49
CA GLU A 94 -17.57 -0.36 -20.55
C GLU A 94 -17.06 0.59 -19.47
N TYR A 95 -16.46 1.70 -19.91
CA TYR A 95 -16.02 2.77 -19.03
C TYR A 95 -17.14 3.78 -18.79
N VAL A 96 -17.65 3.85 -17.60
CA VAL A 96 -18.80 4.72 -17.26
C VAL A 96 -18.50 5.65 -16.10
N ASN A 97 -17.25 6.00 -15.80
CA ASN A 97 -17.04 6.83 -14.64
C ASN A 97 -16.47 8.22 -14.96
N LYS A 98 -17.39 9.18 -15.18
CA LYS A 98 -17.06 10.60 -15.36
C LYS A 98 -16.45 11.26 -14.08
N LEU A 99 -16.65 10.65 -12.90
CA LEU A 99 -16.13 11.21 -11.64
C LEU A 99 -14.61 11.11 -11.57
N SER A 100 -14.02 10.04 -12.10
CA SER A 100 -12.55 9.90 -12.09
C SER A 100 -11.86 10.97 -12.94
N ASP A 101 -12.52 11.44 -14.01
CA ASP A 101 -11.98 12.46 -14.90
C ASP A 101 -12.01 13.86 -14.26
N ALA A 102 -12.88 14.07 -13.28
CA ALA A 102 -12.95 15.32 -12.51
C ALA A 102 -11.88 15.45 -11.41
N ILE A 103 -11.15 14.37 -11.11
CA ILE A 103 -10.14 14.38 -10.06
C ILE A 103 -8.84 14.97 -10.58
N THR A 104 -8.34 15.99 -9.88
CA THR A 104 -7.07 16.63 -10.21
C THR A 104 -5.92 15.64 -10.19
N ARG A 105 -5.21 15.53 -11.30
CA ARG A 105 -4.02 14.71 -11.47
C ARG A 105 -2.75 15.52 -11.20
N PRO A 106 -1.63 14.91 -10.78
CA PRO A 106 -0.39 15.62 -10.58
C PRO A 106 0.13 16.16 -11.91
N THR A 107 0.84 17.29 -11.86
CA THR A 107 1.59 17.78 -13.01
C THR A 107 2.63 16.77 -13.42
N LYS A 108 2.77 16.52 -14.72
CA LYS A 108 3.78 15.61 -15.26
C LYS A 108 5.19 16.05 -14.83
N PRO A 109 5.98 15.19 -14.17
CA PRO A 109 7.32 15.55 -13.74
C PRO A 109 8.24 15.90 -14.92
N TYR A 110 9.14 16.86 -14.72
CA TYR A 110 10.14 17.25 -15.71
C TYR A 110 11.25 16.18 -15.88
N VAL A 111 11.45 15.35 -14.85
CA VAL A 111 12.44 14.28 -14.84
C VAL A 111 11.76 12.94 -14.65
N GLU A 112 12.42 11.88 -15.07
CA GLU A 112 11.94 10.52 -14.87
C GLU A 112 12.11 10.15 -13.38
N MET A 113 10.99 9.90 -12.69
CA MET A 113 10.94 9.79 -11.23
C MET A 113 11.31 8.40 -10.69
N SER A 114 11.55 7.42 -11.54
CA SER A 114 12.14 6.13 -11.13
C SER A 114 13.67 6.18 -11.06
N PHE A 115 14.27 7.29 -11.51
CA PHE A 115 15.74 7.49 -11.57
C PHE A 115 16.49 6.34 -12.28
N GLY A 116 15.83 5.71 -13.25
CA GLY A 116 16.39 4.59 -14.01
C GLY A 116 16.44 3.25 -13.26
N MET A 117 15.85 3.16 -12.06
CA MET A 117 15.84 1.93 -11.27
C MET A 117 14.78 0.90 -11.73
N GLY A 118 13.88 1.29 -12.64
CA GLY A 118 12.84 0.41 -13.20
C GLY A 118 11.43 0.78 -12.76
N LYS A 119 10.42 0.27 -13.50
CA LYS A 119 9.00 0.56 -13.22
C LYS A 119 8.12 -0.67 -13.18
N ASP A 120 8.29 -1.60 -14.13
CA ASP A 120 7.43 -2.77 -14.23
C ASP A 120 7.54 -3.67 -13.00
N GLY A 121 6.51 -3.67 -12.16
CA GLY A 121 6.46 -4.40 -10.89
C GLY A 121 7.32 -3.79 -9.77
N PHE A 122 7.72 -2.52 -9.90
CA PHE A 122 8.41 -1.78 -8.85
C PHE A 122 7.46 -0.79 -8.17
N PRO A 123 7.69 -0.44 -6.88
CA PRO A 123 6.86 0.53 -6.17
C PRO A 123 6.95 1.92 -6.80
N ALA A 124 5.85 2.65 -6.81
CA ALA A 124 5.82 4.04 -7.21
C ALA A 124 6.43 4.91 -6.10
N ILE A 125 7.39 5.74 -6.47
CA ILE A 125 8.11 6.62 -5.54
C ILE A 125 8.01 8.09 -5.94
N SER A 126 8.53 8.97 -5.09
CA SER A 126 8.71 10.41 -5.37
C SER A 126 7.41 11.18 -5.59
N MET A 127 6.30 10.76 -4.96
CA MET A 127 5.08 11.52 -4.89
C MET A 127 4.92 12.17 -3.52
N THR A 128 4.22 13.30 -3.49
CA THR A 128 3.79 13.92 -2.22
C THR A 128 2.61 13.16 -1.63
N GLN A 129 2.41 13.27 -0.31
CA GLN A 129 1.21 12.73 0.36
C GLN A 129 -0.08 13.22 -0.32
N HIS A 130 -0.12 14.49 -0.73
CA HIS A 130 -1.27 15.05 -1.44
C HIS A 130 -1.55 14.29 -2.75
N ALA A 131 -0.51 13.99 -3.54
CA ALA A 131 -0.65 13.23 -4.79
C ALA A 131 -1.10 11.78 -4.53
N ALA A 132 -0.57 11.13 -3.49
CA ALA A 132 -1.00 9.80 -3.07
C ALA A 132 -2.48 9.79 -2.64
N ASN A 133 -2.92 10.80 -1.88
CA ASN A 133 -4.34 10.95 -1.51
C ASN A 133 -5.23 11.19 -2.74
N LYS A 134 -4.78 11.97 -3.73
CA LYS A 134 -5.49 12.15 -4.99
C LYS A 134 -5.58 10.86 -5.82
N TYR A 135 -4.54 10.04 -5.79
CA TYR A 135 -4.58 8.69 -6.36
C TYR A 135 -5.68 7.84 -5.69
N CYS A 136 -5.77 7.83 -4.37
CA CYS A 136 -6.83 7.13 -3.65
C CYS A 136 -8.24 7.62 -4.06
N GLN A 137 -8.43 8.93 -4.22
CA GLN A 137 -9.71 9.51 -4.68
C GLN A 137 -10.04 9.06 -6.11
N TRP A 138 -9.05 9.10 -7.01
CA TRP A 138 -9.20 8.64 -8.38
C TRP A 138 -9.51 7.13 -8.44
N LEU A 139 -8.78 6.33 -7.67
CA LEU A 139 -9.00 4.88 -7.61
C LEU A 139 -10.40 4.57 -7.08
N SER A 140 -10.85 5.28 -6.04
CA SER A 140 -12.21 5.14 -5.51
C SER A 140 -13.28 5.46 -6.56
N ALA A 141 -13.08 6.51 -7.34
CA ALA A 141 -14.00 6.86 -8.42
C ALA A 141 -13.96 5.84 -9.57
N ARG A 142 -12.81 5.23 -9.83
CA ARG A 142 -12.62 4.23 -10.90
C ARG A 142 -13.23 2.87 -10.58
N THR A 143 -13.11 2.43 -9.34
CA THR A 143 -13.50 1.07 -8.93
C THR A 143 -14.87 1.02 -8.26
N GLY A 144 -15.31 2.15 -7.69
CA GLY A 144 -16.54 2.22 -6.89
C GLY A 144 -16.35 1.77 -5.43
N HIS A 145 -15.16 1.30 -5.06
CA HIS A 145 -14.76 1.05 -3.67
C HIS A 145 -14.11 2.30 -3.07
N PHE A 146 -14.15 2.43 -1.75
CA PHE A 146 -13.54 3.56 -1.06
C PHE A 146 -12.07 3.23 -0.71
N TYR A 147 -11.15 4.01 -1.25
CA TYR A 147 -9.71 3.94 -0.96
C TYR A 147 -9.24 5.22 -0.29
N ARG A 148 -8.37 5.08 0.68
CA ARG A 148 -7.64 6.16 1.36
C ARG A 148 -6.27 5.67 1.81
N LEU A 149 -5.40 6.59 2.18
CA LEU A 149 -4.17 6.24 2.89
C LEU A 149 -4.54 5.68 4.29
N PRO A 150 -3.76 4.72 4.82
CA PRO A 150 -3.92 4.28 6.19
C PRO A 150 -3.60 5.42 7.17
N THR A 151 -4.11 5.33 8.36
CA THR A 151 -3.56 6.10 9.48
C THR A 151 -2.29 5.40 9.97
N GLU A 152 -1.42 6.12 10.67
CA GLU A 152 -0.23 5.55 11.29
C GLU A 152 -0.56 4.34 12.18
N ALA A 153 -1.62 4.44 12.99
CA ALA A 153 -2.07 3.33 13.83
C ALA A 153 -2.54 2.11 13.03
N GLU A 154 -3.22 2.31 11.91
CA GLU A 154 -3.63 1.21 11.01
C GLU A 154 -2.42 0.57 10.33
N TRP A 155 -1.47 1.38 9.91
CA TRP A 155 -0.23 0.91 9.29
C TRP A 155 0.61 0.08 10.27
N GLU A 156 0.86 0.60 11.47
CA GLU A 156 1.62 -0.12 12.50
C GLU A 156 0.92 -1.41 12.92
N TYR A 157 -0.41 -1.37 13.12
CA TYR A 157 -1.20 -2.55 13.43
C TYR A 157 -1.06 -3.63 12.36
N ALA A 158 -1.16 -3.23 11.09
CA ALA A 158 -1.01 -4.13 9.95
C ALA A 158 0.43 -4.66 9.81
N CYS A 159 1.42 -3.82 10.07
CA CYS A 159 2.84 -4.20 10.08
C CYS A 159 3.12 -5.26 11.13
N ARG A 160 2.68 -5.05 12.38
CA ARG A 160 2.84 -6.02 13.50
C ARG A 160 2.10 -7.33 13.27
N ALA A 161 0.99 -7.31 12.55
CA ALA A 161 0.21 -8.50 12.22
C ALA A 161 -0.12 -9.40 13.44
N GLY A 162 -0.49 -8.76 14.55
CA GLY A 162 -0.86 -9.44 15.80
C GLY A 162 0.30 -9.79 16.73
N THR A 163 1.54 -9.45 16.39
CA THR A 163 2.70 -9.63 17.28
C THR A 163 2.93 -8.44 18.20
N THR A 164 3.68 -8.65 19.27
CA THR A 164 4.17 -7.61 20.19
C THR A 164 5.68 -7.44 20.12
N THR A 165 6.32 -8.14 19.19
CA THR A 165 7.77 -8.11 18.95
C THR A 165 8.16 -6.92 18.08
N ALA A 166 9.45 -6.57 18.03
CA ALA A 166 9.98 -5.48 17.22
C ALA A 166 9.61 -5.61 15.73
N TYR A 167 9.60 -6.84 15.22
CA TYR A 167 9.18 -7.15 13.84
C TYR A 167 8.02 -8.14 13.85
N SER A 168 7.28 -8.22 12.74
CA SER A 168 6.18 -9.19 12.58
C SER A 168 6.62 -10.67 12.60
N PHE A 169 7.92 -10.93 12.52
CA PHE A 169 8.52 -12.26 12.55
C PHE A 169 9.30 -12.55 13.85
N GLY A 170 9.31 -11.65 14.83
CA GLY A 170 10.00 -11.78 16.11
C GLY A 170 10.98 -10.65 16.40
N ASP A 171 11.93 -10.89 17.31
CA ASP A 171 12.92 -9.88 17.72
C ASP A 171 14.32 -10.11 17.09
N ASP A 172 14.47 -11.17 16.30
CA ASP A 172 15.76 -11.53 15.70
C ASP A 172 16.00 -10.75 14.38
N GLU A 173 16.75 -9.65 14.47
CA GLU A 173 17.16 -8.83 13.32
C GLU A 173 17.87 -9.64 12.21
N ALA A 174 18.50 -10.77 12.53
CA ALA A 174 19.18 -11.59 11.52
C ALA A 174 18.22 -12.11 10.43
N GLN A 175 16.93 -12.22 10.74
CA GLN A 175 15.90 -12.64 9.79
C GLN A 175 15.36 -11.50 8.92
N LEU A 176 15.68 -10.24 9.21
CA LEU A 176 15.15 -9.07 8.49
C LEU A 176 15.37 -9.18 6.97
N GLY A 177 16.50 -9.73 6.55
CA GLY A 177 16.82 -9.92 5.14
C GLY A 177 15.87 -10.84 4.37
N ASP A 178 15.11 -11.68 5.05
CA ASP A 178 14.09 -12.54 4.45
C ASP A 178 12.77 -11.78 4.18
N TYR A 179 12.47 -10.75 4.97
CA TYR A 179 11.21 -10.01 4.96
C TYR A 179 11.31 -8.62 4.34
N ALA A 180 12.51 -8.03 4.30
CA ALA A 180 12.68 -6.64 3.89
C ALA A 180 13.83 -6.43 2.91
N TRP A 181 13.67 -5.40 2.06
CA TRP A 181 14.76 -4.77 1.34
C TRP A 181 15.25 -3.55 2.12
N TYR A 182 16.54 -3.48 2.41
CA TYR A 182 17.15 -2.39 3.16
C TYR A 182 18.62 -2.21 2.75
N GLY A 183 19.36 -1.26 3.32
CA GLY A 183 20.69 -0.86 2.86
C GLY A 183 21.72 -1.96 2.71
N LYS A 184 21.60 -3.07 3.48
CA LYS A 184 22.56 -4.19 3.39
C LYS A 184 22.28 -5.15 2.20
N ASN A 185 21.07 -5.14 1.61
CA ASN A 185 20.68 -6.14 0.60
C ASN A 185 19.98 -5.59 -0.64
N SER A 186 19.82 -4.27 -0.74
CA SER A 186 19.07 -3.62 -1.82
C SER A 186 19.95 -2.90 -2.86
N ASP A 187 21.27 -2.84 -2.67
CA ASP A 187 22.18 -2.01 -3.45
C ASP A 187 21.78 -0.52 -3.49
N TRP A 188 21.16 -0.04 -2.41
CA TRP A 188 20.62 1.32 -2.29
C TRP A 188 19.59 1.68 -3.38
N LYS A 189 18.89 0.68 -3.85
CA LYS A 189 17.82 0.80 -4.84
C LYS A 189 16.56 0.14 -4.33
N TYR A 190 15.39 0.70 -4.68
CA TYR A 190 14.16 -0.04 -4.46
C TYR A 190 14.11 -1.28 -5.36
N GLN A 191 13.39 -2.29 -4.93
CA GLN A 191 13.31 -3.60 -5.56
C GLN A 191 11.86 -3.86 -6.02
N LYS A 192 11.67 -4.86 -6.89
CA LYS A 192 10.33 -5.30 -7.28
C LYS A 192 9.54 -5.75 -6.06
N VAL A 193 8.29 -5.35 -5.99
CA VAL A 193 7.37 -5.67 -4.88
C VAL A 193 7.15 -7.17 -4.73
N GLY A 194 6.86 -7.62 -3.51
CA GLY A 194 6.49 -9.00 -3.23
C GLY A 194 7.60 -10.03 -3.42
N LYS A 195 8.87 -9.65 -3.35
CA LYS A 195 10.01 -10.56 -3.51
C LYS A 195 10.55 -11.11 -2.19
N LYS A 196 10.11 -10.56 -1.08
CA LYS A 196 10.42 -11.02 0.26
C LYS A 196 9.22 -11.74 0.87
N LYS A 197 9.42 -12.40 2.02
CA LYS A 197 8.33 -13.07 2.76
C LYS A 197 7.29 -12.03 3.21
N ALA A 198 6.02 -12.44 3.20
CA ALA A 198 4.95 -11.65 3.78
C ALA A 198 4.94 -11.77 5.31
N ASN A 199 4.34 -10.78 5.96
CA ASN A 199 3.98 -10.90 7.37
C ASN A 199 2.82 -11.91 7.58
N PRO A 200 2.44 -12.25 8.82
CA PRO A 200 1.36 -13.22 9.09
C PRO A 200 0.00 -12.89 8.47
N TRP A 201 -0.27 -11.61 8.14
CA TRP A 201 -1.52 -11.19 7.46
C TRP A 201 -1.39 -11.09 5.95
N GLY A 202 -0.23 -11.47 5.39
CA GLY A 202 -0.04 -11.55 3.94
C GLY A 202 0.45 -10.27 3.29
N LEU A 203 0.88 -9.26 4.06
CA LEU A 203 1.49 -8.02 3.55
C LEU A 203 2.97 -8.22 3.29
N HIS A 204 3.44 -7.83 2.12
CA HIS A 204 4.84 -7.86 1.73
C HIS A 204 5.47 -6.48 1.87
N ASP A 205 6.79 -6.47 1.93
CA ASP A 205 7.66 -5.29 1.89
C ASP A 205 7.43 -4.27 3.02
N ILE A 206 6.50 -4.53 3.94
CA ILE A 206 6.07 -3.61 5.01
C ILE A 206 7.17 -3.27 6.05
N HIS A 207 8.31 -3.96 6.01
CA HIS A 207 9.48 -3.66 6.86
C HIS A 207 10.61 -2.96 6.09
N GLY A 208 10.39 -2.56 4.81
CA GLY A 208 11.45 -1.92 4.04
C GLY A 208 11.04 -1.58 2.61
N ASN A 209 11.97 -1.66 1.68
CA ASN A 209 11.88 -1.30 0.27
C ASN A 209 11.76 0.22 0.05
N VAL A 210 10.59 0.83 0.28
CA VAL A 210 10.39 2.29 0.18
C VAL A 210 9.67 2.85 1.40
N VAL A 211 9.76 4.16 1.59
CA VAL A 211 8.97 4.88 2.61
C VAL A 211 7.55 5.04 2.10
N GLU A 212 6.57 4.77 2.96
CA GLU A 212 5.14 4.82 2.65
C GLU A 212 4.43 6.00 3.33
N TRP A 213 3.27 6.42 2.73
CA TRP A 213 2.37 7.43 3.29
C TRP A 213 1.23 6.80 4.08
#